data_49dd00686c8acbeb33d2c62c6f1d416d
#
_entry.id   49dd00686c8acbeb33d2c62c6f1d416d
#
_cell.length_a   1.000
_cell.length_b   1.000
_cell.length_c   1.000
_cell.angle_alpha   90.00
_cell.angle_beta   90.00
_cell.angle_gamma   90.00
#
_symmetry.space_group_name_H-M   'P 1'
#
loop_
_entity.id
_entity.type
_entity.pdbx_description
1 polymer ?
#
loop_
_entity_poly.entity_id
_entity_poly.type
_entity_poly.pdbx_seq_one_letter_code
_entity_poly.pdbx_strand_id
1 'polypeptide(L)'
;MILDGYGLNDRHDGNAVYEAKTPVMDGLMKDYPFVKGNASGLAVGLPDGQMGNSEVGHMNMGAGRIVYQELTRITKEIQDGDFFKNEALLTAMKNAKDNDSAIHFMGLLSDGGVHSHNTHLYGLLEMAKREGLKKVYVHCFLDGRDTPPASGKEFVEQLEAKMKEIGVGEIGVISGRYYAMDRDNRWDRVELAYKALTQGEGVKGTDAAAAVQASYDDGKTDEFVLPTVIEKDGKPVATISDKDSVVFFNFRPDRAREITRAFCDDDFKGFERAKRLDTTFVCFTEYDDTIQNKLVAFHKVLLHNTFGEYLAAHDMTQARIAETEKYAHVTFFFNGGVEEPNKGEDRILVKSPKVPTYDMQPEMSAPEVCEKLVEAIKSDKYDVIIINFANPDMVGHTGVEAAAIKAVETVDACVGKAVEAIKAVDGQLFICADHGNAEQLVNYETGEPWTAHTTNPVPFILVNADPKYTLRENGCLADIVPTLIQLMGMEQPKEMTGESLLVEK
;
A
#
# COMPACT_ATOMS: atom_id res chain seq x y z
N MET A 1 9.50 -20.53 5.15
CA MET A 1 9.41 -20.84 3.71
C MET A 1 8.15 -20.21 3.18
N ILE A 2 8.28 -19.42 2.13
CA ILE A 2 7.17 -18.71 1.51
C ILE A 2 6.93 -19.29 0.11
N LEU A 3 5.71 -19.80 -0.14
CA LEU A 3 5.27 -20.30 -1.43
C LEU A 3 4.48 -19.17 -2.10
N ASP A 4 5.16 -18.29 -2.82
CA ASP A 4 4.58 -17.05 -3.35
C ASP A 4 3.36 -17.34 -4.26
N GLY A 5 2.22 -16.70 -3.95
CA GLY A 5 0.99 -16.88 -4.70
C GLY A 5 0.26 -18.21 -4.52
N TYR A 6 0.62 -19.01 -3.49
CA TYR A 6 -0.02 -20.29 -3.20
C TYR A 6 -1.22 -20.09 -2.28
N GLY A 7 -2.38 -19.74 -2.83
CA GLY A 7 -3.62 -19.61 -2.08
C GLY A 7 -4.37 -20.91 -1.91
N LEU A 8 -5.43 -20.88 -1.10
CA LEU A 8 -6.33 -21.99 -0.85
C LEU A 8 -7.75 -21.62 -1.27
N ASN A 9 -8.36 -22.42 -2.13
CA ASN A 9 -9.70 -22.19 -2.66
C ASN A 9 -10.48 -23.51 -2.69
N ASP A 10 -11.70 -23.46 -2.19
CA ASP A 10 -12.59 -24.64 -2.17
C ASP A 10 -13.24 -24.92 -3.56
N ARG A 11 -13.11 -23.97 -4.51
CA ARG A 11 -13.53 -24.19 -5.91
C ARG A 11 -12.42 -24.87 -6.70
N HIS A 12 -12.82 -25.68 -7.67
CA HIS A 12 -11.89 -26.49 -8.47
C HIS A 12 -11.59 -25.88 -9.85
N ASP A 13 -12.55 -25.14 -10.43
CA ASP A 13 -12.44 -24.58 -11.76
C ASP A 13 -11.29 -23.57 -11.83
N GLY A 14 -10.30 -23.80 -12.71
CA GLY A 14 -9.13 -22.93 -12.86
C GLY A 14 -8.27 -22.84 -11.60
N ASN A 15 -8.26 -23.90 -10.79
CA ASN A 15 -7.50 -23.97 -9.55
C ASN A 15 -6.28 -24.89 -9.75
N ALA A 16 -5.15 -24.31 -10.14
CA ALA A 16 -3.93 -25.05 -10.38
C ALA A 16 -3.39 -25.73 -9.11
N VAL A 17 -3.66 -25.18 -7.92
CA VAL A 17 -3.26 -25.80 -6.64
C VAL A 17 -4.04 -27.10 -6.40
N TYR A 18 -5.34 -27.11 -6.72
CA TYR A 18 -6.17 -28.29 -6.57
C TYR A 18 -5.87 -29.36 -7.63
N GLU A 19 -5.66 -28.95 -8.89
CA GLU A 19 -5.43 -29.87 -10.01
C GLU A 19 -4.01 -30.46 -10.03
N ALA A 20 -3.05 -29.80 -9.40
CA ALA A 20 -1.68 -30.26 -9.30
C ALA A 20 -1.55 -31.50 -8.41
N LYS A 21 -0.62 -32.37 -8.73
CA LYS A 21 -0.24 -33.48 -7.85
C LYS A 21 0.74 -32.98 -6.78
N THR A 22 0.21 -32.79 -5.59
CA THR A 22 0.93 -32.21 -4.44
C THR A 22 1.03 -33.15 -3.24
N PRO A 23 1.56 -34.36 -3.39
CA PRO A 23 1.56 -35.36 -2.33
C PRO A 23 2.30 -34.89 -1.07
N VAL A 24 3.28 -34.00 -1.20
CA VAL A 24 4.02 -33.47 -0.05
C VAL A 24 3.16 -32.48 0.71
N MET A 25 2.60 -31.45 0.05
CA MET A 25 1.76 -30.45 0.68
C MET A 25 0.48 -31.08 1.27
N ASP A 26 -0.15 -32.02 0.56
CA ASP A 26 -1.30 -32.78 1.05
C ASP A 26 -0.99 -33.55 2.34
N GLY A 27 0.17 -34.24 2.35
CA GLY A 27 0.66 -34.93 3.54
C GLY A 27 0.96 -33.98 4.69
N LEU A 28 1.59 -32.84 4.43
CA LEU A 28 1.92 -31.86 5.45
C LEU A 28 0.66 -31.23 6.08
N MET A 29 -0.32 -30.85 5.28
CA MET A 29 -1.57 -30.29 5.77
C MET A 29 -2.39 -31.31 6.59
N LYS A 30 -2.22 -32.60 6.32
CA LYS A 30 -2.91 -33.66 7.06
C LYS A 30 -2.20 -34.04 8.35
N ASP A 31 -0.86 -34.14 8.33
CA ASP A 31 -0.09 -34.80 9.39
C ASP A 31 0.53 -33.80 10.38
N TYR A 32 0.56 -32.49 10.05
CA TYR A 32 1.13 -31.43 10.87
C TYR A 32 0.09 -30.36 11.23
N PRO A 33 0.36 -29.51 12.26
CA PRO A 33 -0.48 -28.35 12.53
C PRO A 33 -0.64 -27.48 11.29
N PHE A 34 -1.87 -27.32 10.84
CA PHE A 34 -2.25 -26.58 9.66
C PHE A 34 -3.48 -25.72 9.94
N VAL A 35 -3.44 -24.46 9.53
CA VAL A 35 -4.58 -23.55 9.53
C VAL A 35 -4.55 -22.66 8.28
N LYS A 36 -5.68 -22.03 7.95
CA LYS A 36 -5.79 -21.02 6.91
C LYS A 36 -5.40 -19.65 7.49
N GLY A 37 -4.48 -18.96 6.84
CA GLY A 37 -4.03 -17.62 7.21
C GLY A 37 -4.62 -16.53 6.34
N ASN A 38 -4.84 -15.35 6.92
CA ASN A 38 -5.34 -14.18 6.20
C ASN A 38 -4.17 -13.40 5.57
N ALA A 39 -4.24 -13.17 4.25
CA ALA A 39 -3.20 -12.52 3.46
C ALA A 39 -3.74 -11.38 2.58
N SER A 40 -4.90 -10.81 2.90
CA SER A 40 -5.55 -9.76 2.12
C SER A 40 -6.26 -8.73 2.99
N GLY A 41 -6.65 -7.61 2.40
CA GLY A 41 -7.44 -6.56 3.06
C GLY A 41 -6.81 -6.05 4.35
N LEU A 42 -7.62 -5.76 5.34
CA LEU A 42 -7.18 -5.18 6.61
C LEU A 42 -6.17 -6.03 7.38
N ALA A 43 -6.18 -7.35 7.18
CA ALA A 43 -5.25 -8.28 7.82
C ALA A 43 -3.79 -8.08 7.37
N VAL A 44 -3.56 -7.35 6.28
CA VAL A 44 -2.24 -6.99 5.79
C VAL A 44 -2.05 -5.47 5.59
N GLY A 45 -2.96 -4.66 6.14
CA GLY A 45 -2.88 -3.20 6.10
C GLY A 45 -3.35 -2.56 4.79
N LEU A 46 -4.09 -3.29 3.97
CA LEU A 46 -4.76 -2.83 2.76
C LEU A 46 -6.23 -2.51 3.04
N PRO A 47 -6.92 -1.75 2.15
CA PRO A 47 -8.36 -1.60 2.23
C PRO A 47 -9.10 -2.93 2.28
N ASP A 48 -10.26 -2.95 2.94
CA ASP A 48 -11.09 -4.16 3.03
C ASP A 48 -11.44 -4.70 1.64
N GLY A 49 -11.35 -6.03 1.47
CA GLY A 49 -11.60 -6.70 0.20
C GLY A 49 -10.50 -6.54 -0.87
N GLN A 50 -9.43 -5.81 -0.61
CA GLN A 50 -8.31 -5.70 -1.54
C GLN A 50 -7.39 -6.93 -1.43
N MET A 51 -7.06 -7.52 -2.59
CA MET A 51 -6.12 -8.63 -2.67
C MET A 51 -4.73 -8.22 -2.18
N GLY A 52 -4.05 -9.15 -1.48
CA GLY A 52 -2.66 -8.99 -1.06
C GLY A 52 -1.69 -8.94 -2.24
N ASN A 53 -0.44 -8.65 -1.94
CA ASN A 53 0.66 -8.69 -2.89
C ASN A 53 1.97 -9.02 -2.16
N SER A 54 3.00 -9.38 -2.92
CA SER A 54 4.26 -9.85 -2.34
C SER A 54 4.98 -8.78 -1.52
N GLU A 55 4.94 -7.51 -1.93
CA GLU A 55 5.58 -6.41 -1.20
C GLU A 55 4.97 -6.26 0.20
N VAL A 56 3.65 -6.14 0.26
CA VAL A 56 2.90 -6.00 1.50
C VAL A 56 3.01 -7.26 2.36
N GLY A 57 2.88 -8.45 1.77
CA GLY A 57 2.95 -9.72 2.49
C GLY A 57 4.30 -9.92 3.18
N HIS A 58 5.41 -9.76 2.45
CA HIS A 58 6.75 -9.90 3.01
C HIS A 58 7.07 -8.82 4.06
N MET A 59 6.59 -7.58 3.85
CA MET A 59 6.77 -6.50 4.82
C MET A 59 6.05 -6.80 6.14
N ASN A 60 4.79 -7.27 6.09
CA ASN A 60 4.05 -7.64 7.30
C ASN A 60 4.72 -8.80 8.05
N MET A 61 5.18 -9.83 7.33
CA MET A 61 5.92 -10.94 7.93
C MET A 61 7.19 -10.44 8.62
N GLY A 62 8.05 -9.73 7.90
CA GLY A 62 9.33 -9.26 8.42
C GLY A 62 9.20 -8.26 9.57
N ALA A 63 8.15 -7.45 9.58
CA ALA A 63 7.87 -6.49 10.64
C ALA A 63 7.20 -7.12 11.88
N GLY A 64 6.63 -8.31 11.76
CA GLY A 64 5.86 -8.95 12.85
C GLY A 64 4.67 -8.12 13.33
N ARG A 65 4.12 -7.30 12.43
CA ARG A 65 2.98 -6.40 12.70
C ARG A 65 2.27 -6.07 11.39
N ILE A 66 0.99 -5.64 11.49
CA ILE A 66 0.27 -5.12 10.34
C ILE A 66 0.86 -3.76 9.97
N VAL A 67 1.42 -3.65 8.76
CA VAL A 67 1.97 -2.41 8.20
C VAL A 67 0.91 -1.79 7.30
N TYR A 68 0.20 -0.81 7.82
CA TYR A 68 -0.87 -0.14 7.08
C TYR A 68 -0.30 0.71 5.95
N GLN A 69 -0.84 0.53 4.74
CA GLN A 69 -0.60 1.45 3.63
C GLN A 69 -1.25 2.81 3.92
N GLU A 70 -0.74 3.89 3.32
CA GLU A 70 -1.15 5.26 3.66
C GLU A 70 -2.67 5.46 3.62
N LEU A 71 -3.35 4.95 2.59
CA LEU A 71 -4.80 5.02 2.48
C LEU A 71 -5.49 4.41 3.71
N THR A 72 -5.12 3.18 4.04
CA THR A 72 -5.73 2.44 5.15
C THR A 72 -5.36 3.04 6.49
N ARG A 73 -4.11 3.48 6.65
CA ARG A 73 -3.61 4.13 7.87
C ARG A 73 -4.41 5.39 8.20
N ILE A 74 -4.53 6.30 7.23
CA ILE A 74 -5.24 7.57 7.44
C ILE A 74 -6.74 7.32 7.68
N THR A 75 -7.34 6.39 6.91
CA THR A 75 -8.73 5.99 7.11
C THR A 75 -8.96 5.45 8.53
N LYS A 76 -8.05 4.60 9.00
CA LYS A 76 -8.11 4.05 10.36
C LYS A 76 -7.96 5.14 11.42
N GLU A 77 -7.03 6.07 11.26
CA GLU A 77 -6.87 7.20 12.20
C GLU A 77 -8.13 8.08 12.29
N ILE A 78 -8.86 8.25 11.18
CA ILE A 78 -10.17 8.93 11.19
C ILE A 78 -11.19 8.13 12.00
N GLN A 79 -11.28 6.82 11.80
CA GLN A 79 -12.21 5.94 12.49
C GLN A 79 -11.93 5.85 14.00
N ASP A 80 -10.65 5.76 14.38
CA ASP A 80 -10.22 5.67 15.77
C ASP A 80 -10.26 7.05 16.49
N GLY A 81 -10.35 8.15 15.72
CA GLY A 81 -10.38 9.50 16.24
C GLY A 81 -9.01 10.16 16.45
N ASP A 82 -7.91 9.47 16.16
CA ASP A 82 -6.55 10.02 16.31
C ASP A 82 -6.23 11.07 15.24
N PHE A 83 -6.84 10.97 14.06
CA PHE A 83 -6.79 12.00 13.02
C PHE A 83 -7.10 13.40 13.56
N PHE A 84 -8.09 13.51 14.46
CA PHE A 84 -8.52 14.78 15.03
C PHE A 84 -7.57 15.33 16.12
N LYS A 85 -6.53 14.59 16.44
CA LYS A 85 -5.46 14.99 17.38
C LYS A 85 -4.14 15.28 16.65
N ASN A 86 -4.11 15.16 15.31
CA ASN A 86 -2.90 15.35 14.52
C ASN A 86 -2.38 16.78 14.67
N GLU A 87 -1.14 16.93 15.16
CA GLU A 87 -0.56 18.22 15.52
C GLU A 87 -0.40 19.18 14.34
N ALA A 88 -0.02 18.69 13.15
CA ALA A 88 0.14 19.54 11.97
C ALA A 88 -1.22 20.06 11.47
N LEU A 89 -2.25 19.20 11.45
CA LEU A 89 -3.60 19.60 11.09
C LEU A 89 -4.18 20.59 12.11
N LEU A 90 -4.02 20.34 13.40
CA LEU A 90 -4.44 21.28 14.46
C LEU A 90 -3.71 22.62 14.35
N THR A 91 -2.43 22.63 13.99
CA THR A 91 -1.66 23.85 13.75
C THR A 91 -2.28 24.68 12.62
N ALA A 92 -2.68 24.05 11.51
CA ALA A 92 -3.36 24.74 10.41
C ALA A 92 -4.74 25.30 10.83
N MET A 93 -5.53 24.52 11.57
CA MET A 93 -6.83 24.95 12.10
C MET A 93 -6.67 26.14 13.05
N LYS A 94 -5.69 26.05 13.96
CA LYS A 94 -5.38 27.10 14.93
C LYS A 94 -4.91 28.39 14.25
N ASN A 95 -4.04 28.29 13.24
CA ASN A 95 -3.58 29.44 12.47
C ASN A 95 -4.75 30.19 11.83
N ALA A 96 -5.66 29.47 11.15
CA ALA A 96 -6.84 30.08 10.54
C ALA A 96 -7.72 30.79 11.57
N LYS A 97 -7.90 30.18 12.73
CA LYS A 97 -8.71 30.73 13.84
C LYS A 97 -8.07 31.97 14.45
N ASP A 98 -6.78 31.92 14.76
CA ASP A 98 -6.07 33.01 15.44
C ASP A 98 -5.92 34.26 14.56
N ASN A 99 -5.81 34.08 13.24
CA ASN A 99 -5.69 35.16 12.27
C ASN A 99 -7.04 35.62 11.67
N ASP A 100 -8.16 34.99 12.06
CA ASP A 100 -9.46 35.16 11.39
C ASP A 100 -9.35 35.00 9.86
N SER A 101 -8.48 34.10 9.40
CA SER A 101 -8.18 33.81 8.01
C SER A 101 -8.89 32.54 7.54
N ALA A 102 -8.71 32.17 6.28
CA ALA A 102 -9.32 30.98 5.71
C ALA A 102 -8.46 29.72 5.91
N ILE A 103 -9.11 28.56 5.91
CA ILE A 103 -8.48 27.29 5.65
C ILE A 103 -8.93 26.73 4.32
N HIS A 104 -7.98 26.26 3.54
CA HIS A 104 -8.18 25.70 2.21
C HIS A 104 -7.77 24.24 2.19
N PHE A 105 -8.66 23.36 1.78
CA PHE A 105 -8.37 21.95 1.50
C PHE A 105 -8.23 21.76 0.00
N MET A 106 -7.12 21.25 -0.47
CA MET A 106 -6.92 20.97 -1.89
C MET A 106 -6.42 19.54 -2.11
N GLY A 107 -6.81 18.94 -3.21
CA GLY A 107 -6.38 17.58 -3.56
C GLY A 107 -7.30 16.90 -4.55
N LEU A 108 -6.95 15.68 -4.92
CA LEU A 108 -7.70 14.86 -5.87
C LEU A 108 -9.00 14.37 -5.24
N LEU A 109 -10.11 14.77 -5.83
CA LEU A 109 -11.47 14.43 -5.37
C LEU A 109 -11.96 13.18 -6.08
N SER A 110 -11.70 12.03 -5.53
CA SER A 110 -12.25 10.75 -5.98
C SER A 110 -12.14 9.69 -4.87
N ASP A 111 -12.71 8.53 -5.12
CA ASP A 111 -12.61 7.33 -4.29
C ASP A 111 -11.61 6.30 -4.85
N GLY A 112 -10.84 6.68 -5.88
CA GLY A 112 -9.87 5.80 -6.54
C GLY A 112 -8.75 5.30 -5.63
N GLY A 113 -8.44 6.01 -4.54
CA GLY A 113 -7.53 5.54 -3.50
C GLY A 113 -6.06 5.43 -3.90
N VAL A 114 -5.66 6.00 -5.05
CA VAL A 114 -4.28 5.95 -5.55
C VAL A 114 -3.46 7.14 -5.05
N HIS A 115 -3.99 8.33 -5.10
CA HIS A 115 -3.34 9.57 -4.65
C HIS A 115 -3.96 10.18 -3.40
N SER A 116 -5.25 9.96 -3.22
CA SER A 116 -6.10 10.53 -2.18
C SER A 116 -7.35 9.67 -2.00
N HIS A 117 -8.17 10.02 -1.04
CA HIS A 117 -9.51 9.47 -0.92
C HIS A 117 -10.47 10.54 -0.40
N ASN A 118 -11.67 10.64 -0.98
CA ASN A 118 -12.68 11.65 -0.62
C ASN A 118 -13.08 11.59 0.87
N THR A 119 -13.06 10.40 1.50
CA THR A 119 -13.35 10.26 2.94
C THR A 119 -12.34 10.99 3.83
N HIS A 120 -11.08 11.15 3.38
CA HIS A 120 -10.07 11.92 4.12
C HIS A 120 -10.39 13.41 4.09
N LEU A 121 -10.87 13.93 2.94
CA LEU A 121 -11.39 15.29 2.86
C LEU A 121 -12.60 15.51 3.78
N TYR A 122 -13.50 14.52 3.86
CA TYR A 122 -14.64 14.59 4.80
C TYR A 122 -14.16 14.63 6.26
N GLY A 123 -13.10 13.90 6.60
CA GLY A 123 -12.44 14.00 7.91
C GLY A 123 -11.91 15.40 8.19
N LEU A 124 -11.29 16.07 7.22
CA LEU A 124 -10.82 17.46 7.35
C LEU A 124 -11.97 18.46 7.56
N LEU A 125 -13.05 18.30 6.81
CA LEU A 125 -14.25 19.13 6.99
C LEU A 125 -14.87 18.96 8.38
N GLU A 126 -14.97 17.73 8.85
CA GLU A 126 -15.44 17.43 10.21
C GLU A 126 -14.50 18.04 11.26
N MET A 127 -13.19 17.98 11.06
CA MET A 127 -12.20 18.60 11.95
C MET A 127 -12.37 20.13 11.98
N ALA A 128 -12.50 20.77 10.81
CA ALA A 128 -12.75 22.21 10.72
C ALA A 128 -14.04 22.63 11.45
N LYS A 129 -15.11 21.80 11.36
CA LYS A 129 -16.35 22.01 12.11
C LYS A 129 -16.15 21.92 13.61
N ARG A 130 -15.42 20.90 14.08
CA ARG A 130 -15.11 20.72 15.51
C ARG A 130 -14.31 21.88 16.07
N GLU A 131 -13.37 22.41 15.29
CA GLU A 131 -12.57 23.59 15.67
C GLU A 131 -13.33 24.93 15.54
N GLY A 132 -14.55 24.92 15.04
CA GLY A 132 -15.42 26.09 14.93
C GLY A 132 -15.06 27.06 13.81
N LEU A 133 -14.34 26.59 12.78
CA LEU A 133 -13.93 27.40 11.63
C LEU A 133 -15.15 27.70 10.72
N LYS A 134 -15.19 28.92 10.15
CA LYS A 134 -16.27 29.38 9.28
C LYS A 134 -15.81 29.62 7.84
N LYS A 135 -14.56 30.05 7.67
CA LYS A 135 -13.95 30.32 6.34
C LYS A 135 -13.21 29.07 5.88
N VAL A 136 -13.96 28.06 5.40
CA VAL A 136 -13.44 26.75 4.99
C VAL A 136 -13.75 26.55 3.52
N TYR A 137 -12.71 26.36 2.71
CA TYR A 137 -12.84 26.24 1.26
C TYR A 137 -12.19 24.98 0.75
N VAL A 138 -12.79 24.39 -0.29
CA VAL A 138 -12.27 23.18 -0.94
C VAL A 138 -11.91 23.50 -2.39
N HIS A 139 -10.73 23.07 -2.81
CA HIS A 139 -10.26 23.13 -4.19
C HIS A 139 -10.16 21.71 -4.72
N CYS A 140 -11.03 21.36 -5.66
CA CYS A 140 -11.23 20.02 -6.15
C CYS A 140 -10.35 19.76 -7.38
N PHE A 141 -9.40 18.82 -7.29
CA PHE A 141 -8.73 18.30 -8.46
C PHE A 141 -9.47 17.06 -8.95
N LEU A 142 -9.84 17.02 -10.24
CA LEU A 142 -10.63 15.95 -10.82
C LEU A 142 -9.74 14.87 -11.41
N ASP A 143 -10.15 13.61 -11.28
CA ASP A 143 -9.35 12.42 -11.54
C ASP A 143 -9.42 11.98 -13.01
N GLY A 144 -10.32 11.11 -13.38
CA GLY A 144 -10.48 10.58 -14.72
C GLY A 144 -9.42 9.59 -15.21
N ARG A 145 -8.49 9.19 -14.30
CA ARG A 145 -7.45 8.16 -14.57
C ARG A 145 -7.58 6.96 -13.64
N ASP A 146 -7.73 7.22 -12.35
CA ASP A 146 -7.88 6.18 -11.32
C ASP A 146 -9.37 5.86 -11.09
N THR A 147 -10.24 6.68 -11.66
CA THR A 147 -11.70 6.54 -11.74
C THR A 147 -12.19 6.79 -13.17
N PRO A 148 -13.44 6.43 -13.53
CA PRO A 148 -13.97 6.66 -14.87
C PRO A 148 -13.83 8.12 -15.32
N PRO A 149 -13.57 8.38 -16.62
CA PRO A 149 -13.18 9.71 -17.12
C PRO A 149 -14.19 10.84 -16.92
N ALA A 150 -15.45 10.54 -16.63
CA ALA A 150 -16.53 11.50 -16.43
C ALA A 150 -17.29 11.26 -15.12
N SER A 151 -16.60 10.85 -14.08
CA SER A 151 -17.16 10.62 -12.72
C SER A 151 -17.03 11.83 -11.79
N GLY A 152 -16.21 12.82 -12.15
CA GLY A 152 -15.88 13.97 -11.30
C GLY A 152 -17.08 14.82 -10.92
N LYS A 153 -18.08 14.95 -11.80
CA LYS A 153 -19.32 15.65 -11.47
C LYS A 153 -20.04 15.01 -10.29
N GLU A 154 -20.15 13.68 -10.30
CA GLU A 154 -20.79 12.96 -9.20
C GLU A 154 -20.03 13.15 -7.89
N PHE A 155 -18.69 13.10 -7.91
CA PHE A 155 -17.87 13.37 -6.71
C PHE A 155 -18.05 14.81 -6.20
N VAL A 156 -18.20 15.79 -7.08
CA VAL A 156 -18.50 17.18 -6.70
C VAL A 156 -19.87 17.26 -6.02
N GLU A 157 -20.90 16.66 -6.59
CA GLU A 157 -22.24 16.62 -6.01
C GLU A 157 -22.26 15.91 -4.63
N GLN A 158 -21.53 14.80 -4.49
CA GLN A 158 -21.37 14.11 -3.22
C GLN A 158 -20.64 14.99 -2.18
N LEU A 159 -19.61 15.73 -2.58
CA LEU A 159 -18.90 16.66 -1.70
C LEU A 159 -19.82 17.79 -1.24
N GLU A 160 -20.61 18.41 -2.13
CA GLU A 160 -21.57 19.46 -1.79
C GLU A 160 -22.62 18.96 -0.79
N ALA A 161 -23.15 17.76 -1.01
CA ALA A 161 -24.06 17.12 -0.08
C ALA A 161 -23.42 16.90 1.29
N LYS A 162 -22.15 16.45 1.32
CA LYS A 162 -21.41 16.22 2.56
C LYS A 162 -21.06 17.49 3.30
N MET A 163 -20.66 18.56 2.60
CA MET A 163 -20.44 19.88 3.21
C MET A 163 -21.73 20.43 3.83
N LYS A 164 -22.86 20.23 3.16
CA LYS A 164 -24.19 20.62 3.69
C LYS A 164 -24.55 19.81 4.95
N GLU A 165 -24.28 18.50 4.95
CA GLU A 165 -24.50 17.61 6.10
C GLU A 165 -23.67 18.06 7.31
N ILE A 166 -22.37 18.27 7.12
CA ILE A 166 -21.44 18.72 8.17
C ILE A 166 -21.74 20.15 8.59
N GLY A 167 -22.20 20.99 7.67
CA GLY A 167 -22.54 22.40 7.90
C GLY A 167 -21.36 23.35 7.80
N VAL A 168 -20.31 23.00 7.02
CA VAL A 168 -19.14 23.84 6.75
C VAL A 168 -18.53 23.49 5.40
N GLY A 169 -17.93 24.48 4.73
CA GLY A 169 -17.19 24.35 3.49
C GLY A 169 -17.92 24.93 2.27
N GLU A 170 -17.17 25.50 1.35
CA GLU A 170 -17.60 25.92 0.02
C GLU A 170 -16.53 25.57 -1.01
N ILE A 171 -16.91 25.24 -2.25
CA ILE A 171 -15.96 24.96 -3.33
C ILE A 171 -15.47 26.27 -3.93
N GLY A 172 -14.14 26.46 -3.99
CA GLY A 172 -13.53 27.65 -4.57
C GLY A 172 -13.02 27.46 -5.99
N VAL A 173 -12.34 26.34 -6.25
CA VAL A 173 -11.74 26.04 -7.56
C VAL A 173 -11.97 24.58 -7.91
N ILE A 174 -12.18 24.32 -9.21
CA ILE A 174 -12.15 22.97 -9.81
C ILE A 174 -11.04 22.97 -10.87
N SER A 175 -10.24 21.91 -10.92
CA SER A 175 -9.19 21.76 -11.93
C SER A 175 -8.95 20.30 -12.23
N GLY A 176 -8.84 19.93 -13.50
CA GLY A 176 -8.36 18.61 -13.84
C GLY A 176 -6.93 18.35 -13.32
N ARG A 177 -6.65 17.09 -12.97
CA ARG A 177 -5.32 16.68 -12.48
C ARG A 177 -4.19 16.93 -13.47
N TYR A 178 -4.48 17.04 -14.75
CA TYR A 178 -3.52 17.39 -15.79
C TYR A 178 -2.82 18.71 -15.52
N TYR A 179 -3.50 19.69 -14.91
CA TYR A 179 -2.97 21.00 -14.54
C TYR A 179 -2.46 21.03 -13.10
N ALA A 180 -3.26 20.61 -12.15
CA ALA A 180 -2.95 20.75 -10.72
C ALA A 180 -2.01 19.67 -10.16
N MET A 181 -1.81 18.57 -10.89
CA MET A 181 -1.06 17.40 -10.44
C MET A 181 -0.06 16.94 -11.51
N ASP A 182 0.61 17.88 -12.19
CA ASP A 182 1.73 17.55 -13.08
C ASP A 182 2.91 16.95 -12.29
N ARG A 183 3.73 16.14 -12.95
CA ARG A 183 4.98 15.58 -12.41
C ARG A 183 6.13 15.56 -13.41
N ASP A 184 5.93 16.23 -14.56
CA ASP A 184 6.86 16.22 -15.69
C ASP A 184 7.49 17.59 -15.91
N ASN A 185 7.46 18.48 -14.86
CA ASN A 185 7.97 19.86 -14.87
C ASN A 185 7.32 20.73 -15.97
N ARG A 186 6.06 20.45 -16.29
CA ARG A 186 5.24 21.27 -17.16
C ARG A 186 4.65 22.45 -16.36
N TRP A 187 5.53 23.37 -16.02
CA TRP A 187 5.18 24.53 -15.20
C TRP A 187 4.11 25.42 -15.84
N ASP A 188 3.99 25.41 -17.16
CA ASP A 188 2.90 26.03 -17.91
C ASP A 188 1.52 25.53 -17.49
N ARG A 189 1.40 24.25 -17.12
CA ARG A 189 0.16 23.65 -16.60
C ARG A 189 -0.07 24.02 -15.14
N VAL A 190 0.96 23.86 -14.32
CA VAL A 190 0.89 24.12 -12.87
C VAL A 190 0.56 25.59 -12.60
N GLU A 191 1.11 26.52 -13.40
CA GLU A 191 0.85 27.96 -13.31
C GLU A 191 -0.64 28.28 -13.45
N LEU A 192 -1.36 27.64 -14.37
CA LEU A 192 -2.79 27.84 -14.56
C LEU A 192 -3.58 27.48 -13.31
N ALA A 193 -3.30 26.32 -12.71
CA ALA A 193 -3.93 25.91 -11.46
C ALA A 193 -3.55 26.83 -10.30
N TYR A 194 -2.27 27.20 -10.18
CA TYR A 194 -1.79 28.10 -9.14
C TYR A 194 -2.47 29.49 -9.22
N LYS A 195 -2.61 30.07 -10.42
CA LYS A 195 -3.28 31.35 -10.63
C LYS A 195 -4.78 31.27 -10.29
N ALA A 196 -5.44 30.18 -10.63
CA ALA A 196 -6.84 29.97 -10.23
C ALA A 196 -6.98 29.94 -8.70
N LEU A 197 -6.08 29.26 -8.01
CA LEU A 197 -6.09 29.14 -6.55
C LEU A 197 -5.76 30.45 -5.82
N THR A 198 -4.84 31.26 -6.35
CA THR A 198 -4.27 32.42 -5.64
C THR A 198 -4.74 33.79 -6.17
N GLN A 199 -5.09 33.87 -7.44
CA GLN A 199 -5.45 35.13 -8.10
C GLN A 199 -6.90 35.15 -8.62
N GLY A 200 -7.57 33.97 -8.55
CA GLY A 200 -8.92 33.84 -9.11
C GLY A 200 -8.93 33.94 -10.64
N GLU A 201 -7.82 33.64 -11.29
CA GLU A 201 -7.69 33.63 -12.75
C GLU A 201 -8.00 32.24 -13.30
N GLY A 202 -8.86 32.15 -14.29
CA GLY A 202 -9.27 30.88 -14.91
C GLY A 202 -10.64 30.99 -15.57
N VAL A 203 -11.18 29.85 -15.99
CA VAL A 203 -12.58 29.77 -16.44
C VAL A 203 -13.50 30.15 -15.28
N LYS A 204 -14.66 30.74 -15.56
CA LYS A 204 -15.60 31.20 -14.53
C LYS A 204 -16.81 30.30 -14.50
N GLY A 205 -17.23 29.91 -13.29
CA GLY A 205 -18.44 29.16 -13.03
C GLY A 205 -19.15 29.72 -11.79
N THR A 206 -20.46 29.56 -11.71
CA THR A 206 -21.26 29.99 -10.54
C THR A 206 -21.76 28.81 -9.70
N ASP A 207 -21.62 27.58 -10.25
CA ASP A 207 -21.99 26.32 -9.62
C ASP A 207 -20.96 25.27 -10.01
N ALA A 208 -20.48 24.51 -9.04
CA ALA A 208 -19.35 23.61 -9.24
C ALA A 208 -19.71 22.41 -10.14
N ALA A 209 -20.84 21.75 -9.88
CA ALA A 209 -21.27 20.59 -10.68
C ALA A 209 -21.66 21.01 -12.12
N ALA A 210 -22.29 22.17 -12.27
CA ALA A 210 -22.61 22.73 -13.59
C ALA A 210 -21.35 23.11 -14.37
N ALA A 211 -20.31 23.61 -13.73
CA ALA A 211 -19.03 23.93 -14.37
C ALA A 211 -18.33 22.65 -14.89
N VAL A 212 -18.38 21.56 -14.14
CA VAL A 212 -17.86 20.25 -14.62
C VAL A 212 -18.67 19.77 -15.82
N GLN A 213 -20.01 19.84 -15.77
CA GLN A 213 -20.86 19.46 -16.89
C GLN A 213 -20.57 20.28 -18.14
N ALA A 214 -20.39 21.59 -18.01
CA ALA A 214 -20.03 22.46 -19.13
C ALA A 214 -18.70 22.06 -19.79
N SER A 215 -17.73 21.61 -18.99
CA SER A 215 -16.48 21.06 -19.51
C SER A 215 -16.68 19.76 -20.29
N TYR A 216 -17.56 18.88 -19.82
CA TYR A 216 -17.92 17.64 -20.54
C TYR A 216 -18.61 17.95 -21.86
N ASP A 217 -19.52 18.91 -21.88
CA ASP A 217 -20.23 19.34 -23.07
C ASP A 217 -19.27 19.95 -24.13
N ASP A 218 -18.12 20.54 -23.65
CA ASP A 218 -17.00 21.00 -24.49
C ASP A 218 -15.99 19.88 -24.83
N GLY A 219 -16.30 18.64 -24.51
CA GLY A 219 -15.48 17.46 -24.83
C GLY A 219 -14.26 17.27 -23.92
N LYS A 220 -14.18 17.97 -22.80
CA LYS A 220 -13.07 17.83 -21.82
C LYS A 220 -13.58 17.13 -20.57
N THR A 221 -13.13 15.87 -20.40
CA THR A 221 -13.46 15.07 -19.23
C THR A 221 -12.58 15.42 -18.02
N ASP A 222 -12.80 14.78 -16.89
CA ASP A 222 -12.23 15.10 -15.57
C ASP A 222 -10.76 15.51 -15.58
N GLU A 223 -9.90 14.68 -16.16
CA GLU A 223 -8.46 14.90 -16.18
C GLU A 223 -8.08 16.25 -16.80
N PHE A 224 -8.84 16.69 -17.81
CA PHE A 224 -8.54 17.83 -18.65
C PHE A 224 -9.42 19.06 -18.40
N VAL A 225 -10.25 19.06 -17.34
CA VAL A 225 -11.02 20.22 -16.94
C VAL A 225 -10.09 21.40 -16.66
N LEU A 226 -10.26 22.49 -17.42
CA LEU A 226 -9.47 23.71 -17.21
C LEU A 226 -9.69 24.25 -15.80
N PRO A 227 -8.65 24.84 -15.17
CA PRO A 227 -8.83 25.51 -13.88
C PRO A 227 -9.98 26.50 -13.91
N THR A 228 -11.02 26.20 -13.12
CA THR A 228 -12.28 26.93 -13.10
C THR A 228 -12.51 27.49 -11.71
N VAL A 229 -12.64 28.81 -11.63
CA VAL A 229 -12.90 29.56 -10.41
C VAL A 229 -14.42 29.68 -10.20
N ILE A 230 -14.89 29.24 -9.06
CA ILE A 230 -16.29 29.39 -8.69
C ILE A 230 -16.52 30.80 -8.14
N GLU A 231 -17.48 31.52 -8.72
CA GLU A 231 -17.81 32.89 -8.37
C GLU A 231 -19.20 33.01 -7.73
N LYS A 232 -19.29 33.89 -6.76
CA LYS A 232 -20.57 34.32 -6.13
C LYS A 232 -20.62 35.82 -6.19
N ASP A 233 -21.70 36.35 -6.72
CA ASP A 233 -21.90 37.79 -6.93
C ASP A 233 -20.74 38.44 -7.74
N GLY A 234 -20.22 37.72 -8.73
CA GLY A 234 -19.14 38.19 -9.62
C GLY A 234 -17.78 38.27 -8.99
N LYS A 235 -17.56 37.58 -7.86
CA LYS A 235 -16.28 37.50 -7.18
C LYS A 235 -15.92 36.03 -6.90
N PRO A 236 -14.65 35.66 -6.95
CA PRO A 236 -14.25 34.34 -6.50
C PRO A 236 -14.77 34.00 -5.10
N VAL A 237 -15.32 32.80 -4.93
CA VAL A 237 -15.74 32.28 -3.61
C VAL A 237 -14.56 32.32 -2.63
N ALA A 238 -13.37 31.95 -3.10
CA ALA A 238 -12.14 32.04 -2.33
C ALA A 238 -10.90 32.13 -3.22
N THR A 239 -9.88 32.82 -2.71
CA THR A 239 -8.50 32.77 -3.19
C THR A 239 -7.59 32.57 -1.99
N ILE A 240 -6.51 31.81 -2.15
CA ILE A 240 -5.51 31.60 -1.10
C ILE A 240 -4.67 32.87 -0.97
N SER A 241 -4.56 33.37 0.24
CA SER A 241 -3.91 34.64 0.57
C SER A 241 -2.93 34.48 1.75
N ASP A 242 -2.18 35.53 2.06
CA ASP A 242 -1.31 35.57 3.23
C ASP A 242 -2.09 35.25 4.53
N LYS A 243 -1.47 34.52 5.43
CA LYS A 243 -2.01 34.06 6.71
C LYS A 243 -3.07 32.95 6.60
N ASP A 244 -3.49 32.57 5.41
CA ASP A 244 -4.35 31.42 5.25
C ASP A 244 -3.63 30.12 5.59
N SER A 245 -4.41 29.10 5.92
CA SER A 245 -3.92 27.74 6.05
C SER A 245 -4.30 26.92 4.82
N VAL A 246 -3.39 26.06 4.36
CA VAL A 246 -3.61 25.16 3.23
C VAL A 246 -3.30 23.74 3.68
N VAL A 247 -4.20 22.81 3.43
CA VAL A 247 -3.98 21.36 3.63
C VAL A 247 -4.13 20.67 2.30
N PHE A 248 -3.05 20.07 1.81
CA PHE A 248 -3.05 19.24 0.62
C PHE A 248 -3.27 17.77 1.03
N PHE A 249 -4.45 17.21 0.75
CA PHE A 249 -4.86 15.92 1.29
C PHE A 249 -4.47 14.71 0.43
N ASN A 250 -3.64 14.89 -0.59
CA ASN A 250 -3.02 13.76 -1.29
C ASN A 250 -1.99 13.08 -0.39
N PHE A 251 -2.04 11.74 -0.30
CA PHE A 251 -1.03 10.97 0.45
C PHE A 251 0.08 10.40 -0.44
N ARG A 252 -0.11 10.34 -1.77
CA ARG A 252 0.93 9.94 -2.71
C ARG A 252 1.70 11.17 -3.20
N PRO A 253 3.07 11.18 -3.07
CA PRO A 253 3.86 12.39 -3.24
C PRO A 253 4.13 12.81 -4.68
N ASP A 254 4.25 11.87 -5.63
CA ASP A 254 4.83 12.09 -6.95
C ASP A 254 4.19 13.25 -7.75
N ARG A 255 2.87 13.39 -7.67
CA ARG A 255 2.10 14.45 -8.35
C ARG A 255 1.70 15.61 -7.44
N ALA A 256 2.16 15.62 -6.19
CA ALA A 256 1.88 16.72 -5.27
C ALA A 256 3.05 17.69 -5.15
N ARG A 257 4.25 17.30 -5.56
CA ARG A 257 5.49 18.06 -5.36
C ARG A 257 5.46 19.42 -6.04
N GLU A 258 5.10 19.47 -7.32
CA GLU A 258 5.29 20.68 -8.14
C GLU A 258 4.44 21.86 -7.65
N ILE A 259 3.15 21.66 -7.47
CA ILE A 259 2.28 22.74 -6.97
C ILE A 259 2.63 23.10 -5.52
N THR A 260 3.06 22.14 -4.70
CA THR A 260 3.53 22.40 -3.33
C THR A 260 4.77 23.30 -3.35
N ARG A 261 5.74 23.05 -4.25
CA ARG A 261 6.90 23.92 -4.43
C ARG A 261 6.50 25.33 -4.83
N ALA A 262 5.50 25.48 -5.70
CA ALA A 262 4.98 26.78 -6.09
C ALA A 262 4.43 27.59 -4.90
N PHE A 263 3.88 26.93 -3.88
CA PHE A 263 3.43 27.60 -2.65
C PHE A 263 4.55 27.79 -1.63
N CYS A 264 5.44 26.83 -1.47
CA CYS A 264 6.29 26.71 -0.29
C CYS A 264 7.74 27.16 -0.50
N ASP A 265 8.33 26.91 -1.68
CA ASP A 265 9.75 27.23 -1.89
C ASP A 265 9.99 28.74 -1.99
N ASP A 266 10.96 29.26 -1.24
CA ASP A 266 11.36 30.66 -1.31
C ASP A 266 11.98 30.99 -2.67
N ASP A 267 12.88 30.15 -3.17
CA ASP A 267 13.59 30.28 -4.46
C ASP A 267 12.92 29.42 -5.55
N PHE A 268 11.60 29.61 -5.75
CA PHE A 268 10.85 28.89 -6.79
C PHE A 268 11.12 29.47 -8.18
N LYS A 269 11.38 28.59 -9.18
CA LYS A 269 11.78 28.96 -10.55
C LYS A 269 10.88 28.41 -11.66
N GLY A 270 9.78 27.74 -11.31
CA GLY A 270 8.91 27.11 -12.32
C GLY A 270 8.17 28.11 -13.20
N PHE A 271 7.66 29.18 -12.60
CA PHE A 271 7.01 30.32 -13.26
C PHE A 271 7.14 31.57 -12.39
N GLU A 272 6.81 32.74 -12.96
CA GLU A 272 6.86 33.99 -12.22
C GLU A 272 5.67 34.12 -11.26
N ARG A 273 5.94 34.38 -9.99
CA ARG A 273 4.97 34.73 -8.97
C ARG A 273 5.35 36.07 -8.33
N ALA A 274 4.34 36.88 -8.03
CA ALA A 274 4.59 38.22 -7.45
C ALA A 274 5.31 38.13 -6.11
N LYS A 275 4.99 37.12 -5.30
CA LYS A 275 5.66 36.79 -4.03
C LYS A 275 5.31 35.37 -3.61
N ARG A 276 6.07 34.78 -2.69
CA ARG A 276 5.61 33.62 -1.93
C ARG A 276 4.52 34.09 -0.95
N LEU A 277 3.41 33.40 -0.92
CA LEU A 277 2.36 33.63 0.09
C LEU A 277 2.82 33.11 1.45
N ASP A 278 2.59 33.90 2.50
CA ASP A 278 2.88 33.51 3.88
C ASP A 278 1.70 32.66 4.42
N THR A 279 1.68 31.38 4.05
CA THR A 279 0.64 30.43 4.44
C THR A 279 1.17 29.40 5.41
N THR A 280 0.29 28.86 6.27
CA THR A 280 0.56 27.62 7.00
C THR A 280 0.19 26.46 6.09
N PHE A 281 1.18 25.85 5.44
CA PHE A 281 0.98 24.81 4.44
C PHE A 281 1.24 23.41 5.05
N VAL A 282 0.26 22.52 4.98
CA VAL A 282 0.33 21.14 5.46
C VAL A 282 0.21 20.18 4.30
N CYS A 283 1.23 19.34 4.12
CA CYS A 283 1.21 18.17 3.26
C CYS A 283 0.67 16.97 4.04
N PHE A 284 -0.21 16.16 3.46
CA PHE A 284 -0.65 14.94 4.15
C PHE A 284 0.53 14.02 4.46
N THR A 285 1.42 13.80 3.48
CA THR A 285 2.64 13.00 3.68
C THR A 285 3.87 13.82 3.31
N GLU A 286 5.06 13.29 3.56
CA GLU A 286 6.31 13.89 3.11
C GLU A 286 6.41 13.78 1.58
N TYR A 287 6.13 14.87 0.87
CA TYR A 287 6.20 14.90 -0.60
C TYR A 287 7.63 14.97 -1.12
N ASP A 288 8.47 15.72 -0.45
CA ASP A 288 9.90 15.86 -0.73
C ASP A 288 10.53 16.58 0.47
N ASP A 289 11.61 16.05 1.01
CA ASP A 289 12.31 16.60 2.17
C ASP A 289 12.98 17.95 1.90
N THR A 290 13.26 18.24 0.63
CA THR A 290 13.86 19.52 0.20
C THR A 290 12.85 20.67 0.08
N ILE A 291 11.54 20.40 0.10
CA ILE A 291 10.52 21.47 0.09
C ILE A 291 10.54 22.20 1.43
N GLN A 292 10.69 23.52 1.39
CA GLN A 292 10.72 24.40 2.56
C GLN A 292 9.30 24.80 3.02
N ASN A 293 9.20 25.45 4.17
CA ASN A 293 7.98 26.14 4.64
C ASN A 293 6.70 25.27 4.63
N LYS A 294 6.84 23.97 4.94
CA LYS A 294 5.72 23.04 5.04
C LYS A 294 5.69 22.35 6.40
N LEU A 295 4.51 21.88 6.76
CA LEU A 295 4.27 20.89 7.81
C LEU A 295 3.87 19.57 7.15
N VAL A 296 4.07 18.46 7.85
CA VAL A 296 3.67 17.12 7.39
C VAL A 296 2.74 16.51 8.43
N ALA A 297 1.56 16.08 7.99
CA ALA A 297 0.56 15.49 8.88
C ALA A 297 0.87 14.02 9.22
N PHE A 298 1.21 13.22 8.22
CA PHE A 298 1.47 11.79 8.35
C PHE A 298 2.90 11.48 7.91
N HIS A 299 3.83 11.48 8.86
CA HIS A 299 5.20 11.10 8.59
C HIS A 299 5.32 9.63 8.20
N LYS A 300 6.34 9.32 7.38
CA LYS A 300 6.65 7.92 7.03
C LYS A 300 6.93 7.14 8.32
N VAL A 301 6.22 6.04 8.48
CA VAL A 301 6.47 5.13 9.59
C VAL A 301 7.75 4.35 9.30
N LEU A 302 8.79 4.59 10.07
CA LEU A 302 9.99 3.78 10.04
C LEU A 302 9.73 2.50 10.83
N LEU A 303 9.99 1.37 10.21
CA LEU A 303 9.87 0.08 10.88
C LEU A 303 11.17 -0.22 11.63
N HIS A 304 11.08 -0.36 12.94
CA HIS A 304 12.17 -0.74 13.83
C HIS A 304 11.90 -2.10 14.41
N ASN A 305 12.95 -2.79 14.81
CA ASN A 305 12.86 -4.16 15.31
C ASN A 305 12.14 -5.10 14.34
N THR A 306 12.48 -4.99 13.04
CA THR A 306 12.11 -6.02 12.06
C THR A 306 12.82 -7.32 12.42
N PHE A 307 12.35 -8.45 11.91
CA PHE A 307 12.95 -9.75 12.27
C PHE A 307 14.45 -9.82 11.97
N GLY A 308 14.88 -9.25 10.83
CA GLY A 308 16.31 -9.17 10.50
C GLY A 308 17.13 -8.36 11.49
N GLU A 309 16.62 -7.19 11.92
CA GLU A 309 17.26 -6.37 12.95
C GLU A 309 17.28 -7.09 14.32
N TYR A 310 16.17 -7.74 14.66
CA TYR A 310 16.03 -8.48 15.91
C TYR A 310 17.05 -9.63 16.01
N LEU A 311 17.19 -10.43 14.95
CA LEU A 311 18.19 -11.49 14.88
C LEU A 311 19.61 -10.92 14.99
N ALA A 312 19.91 -9.85 14.27
CA ALA A 312 21.21 -9.17 14.32
C ALA A 312 21.57 -8.64 15.71
N ALA A 313 20.58 -8.10 16.44
CA ALA A 313 20.75 -7.63 17.81
C ALA A 313 21.04 -8.74 18.82
N HIS A 314 20.68 -9.98 18.48
CA HIS A 314 20.96 -11.18 19.28
C HIS A 314 22.16 -11.99 18.76
N ASP A 315 22.99 -11.39 17.89
CA ASP A 315 24.16 -12.02 17.26
C ASP A 315 23.85 -13.33 16.51
N MET A 316 22.61 -13.47 16.02
CA MET A 316 22.17 -14.63 15.24
C MET A 316 22.47 -14.46 13.75
N THR A 317 22.70 -15.59 13.09
CA THR A 317 22.99 -15.67 11.67
C THR A 317 21.73 -15.98 10.86
N GLN A 318 21.59 -15.36 9.70
CA GLN A 318 20.40 -15.53 8.87
C GLN A 318 20.74 -15.58 7.38
N ALA A 319 19.96 -16.36 6.62
CA ALA A 319 20.06 -16.42 5.16
C ALA A 319 18.75 -15.97 4.50
N ARG A 320 18.85 -15.25 3.39
CA ARG A 320 17.76 -14.86 2.50
C ARG A 320 17.98 -15.51 1.16
N ILE A 321 17.04 -16.35 0.73
CA ILE A 321 17.17 -17.17 -0.49
C ILE A 321 15.97 -16.94 -1.39
N ALA A 322 16.20 -16.50 -2.62
CA ALA A 322 15.18 -16.41 -3.65
C ALA A 322 15.81 -16.32 -5.05
N GLU A 323 15.01 -16.57 -6.07
CA GLU A 323 15.36 -16.18 -7.43
C GLU A 323 15.07 -14.71 -7.71
N THR A 324 15.59 -14.17 -8.83
CA THR A 324 15.60 -12.73 -9.15
C THR A 324 14.26 -12.04 -8.94
N GLU A 325 13.15 -12.66 -9.38
CA GLU A 325 11.80 -12.06 -9.29
C GLU A 325 11.34 -11.79 -7.86
N LYS A 326 11.81 -12.56 -6.91
CA LYS A 326 11.41 -12.46 -5.50
C LYS A 326 12.54 -12.12 -4.54
N TYR A 327 13.71 -11.79 -5.07
CA TYR A 327 14.87 -11.42 -4.25
C TYR A 327 14.63 -10.18 -3.39
N ALA A 328 14.07 -9.11 -3.97
CA ALA A 328 13.74 -7.90 -3.23
C ALA A 328 12.69 -8.16 -2.12
N HIS A 329 11.82 -9.14 -2.31
CA HIS A 329 10.77 -9.46 -1.34
C HIS A 329 11.35 -10.07 -0.06
N VAL A 330 12.27 -11.02 -0.17
CA VAL A 330 12.94 -11.62 1.02
C VAL A 330 14.06 -10.75 1.60
N THR A 331 14.44 -9.65 0.95
CA THR A 331 15.47 -8.71 1.40
C THR A 331 14.87 -7.36 1.76
N PHE A 332 14.76 -6.45 0.81
CA PHE A 332 14.29 -5.07 1.01
C PHE A 332 12.93 -4.99 1.71
N PHE A 333 11.90 -5.66 1.18
CA PHE A 333 10.55 -5.59 1.77
C PHE A 333 10.46 -6.30 3.12
N PHE A 334 11.08 -7.48 3.25
CA PHE A 334 11.12 -8.21 4.52
C PHE A 334 11.89 -7.45 5.61
N ASN A 335 12.88 -6.65 5.22
CA ASN A 335 13.63 -5.76 6.12
C ASN A 335 12.95 -4.37 6.32
N GLY A 336 11.66 -4.26 6.00
CA GLY A 336 10.90 -3.03 6.27
C GLY A 336 11.26 -1.84 5.37
N GLY A 337 11.77 -2.10 4.16
CA GLY A 337 12.16 -1.08 3.18
C GLY A 337 13.61 -0.60 3.35
N VAL A 338 14.45 -1.41 3.98
CA VAL A 338 15.89 -1.14 4.14
C VAL A 338 16.68 -2.04 3.21
N GLU A 339 17.51 -1.45 2.33
CA GLU A 339 18.32 -2.20 1.35
C GLU A 339 19.54 -2.85 1.97
N GLU A 340 20.18 -2.18 2.92
CA GLU A 340 21.41 -2.68 3.57
C GLU A 340 21.14 -3.98 4.33
N PRO A 341 21.99 -5.02 4.15
CA PRO A 341 21.87 -6.24 4.91
C PRO A 341 22.06 -6.03 6.41
N ASN A 342 21.31 -6.73 7.23
CA ASN A 342 21.53 -6.74 8.66
C ASN A 342 22.86 -7.47 9.00
N LYS A 343 23.42 -7.20 10.18
CA LYS A 343 24.58 -7.97 10.66
C LYS A 343 24.22 -9.47 10.71
N GLY A 344 25.06 -10.30 10.13
CA GLY A 344 24.84 -11.77 10.07
C GLY A 344 23.83 -12.21 8.99
N GLU A 345 23.40 -11.32 8.09
CA GLU A 345 22.50 -11.63 6.98
C GLU A 345 23.27 -11.91 5.70
N ASP A 346 23.24 -13.17 5.27
CA ASP A 346 23.72 -13.57 3.95
C ASP A 346 22.57 -13.60 2.94
N ARG A 347 22.84 -13.17 1.72
CA ARG A 347 21.88 -13.13 0.62
C ARG A 347 22.30 -14.06 -0.50
N ILE A 348 21.46 -15.04 -0.80
CA ILE A 348 21.69 -16.07 -1.82
C ILE A 348 20.70 -15.84 -2.95
N LEU A 349 21.17 -15.18 -4.00
CA LEU A 349 20.39 -14.89 -5.20
C LEU A 349 20.63 -15.98 -6.25
N VAL A 350 19.54 -16.58 -6.74
CA VAL A 350 19.52 -17.43 -7.92
C VAL A 350 18.93 -16.63 -9.09
N LYS A 351 19.52 -16.70 -10.28
CA LYS A 351 18.99 -15.97 -11.43
C LYS A 351 17.74 -16.64 -11.99
N SER A 352 16.68 -15.87 -12.18
CA SER A 352 15.50 -16.35 -12.89
C SER A 352 15.80 -16.64 -14.37
N PRO A 353 15.09 -17.58 -15.01
CA PRO A 353 15.31 -17.91 -16.41
C PRO A 353 14.95 -16.73 -17.31
N LYS A 354 15.70 -16.55 -18.39
CA LYS A 354 15.50 -15.49 -19.37
C LYS A 354 14.48 -15.91 -20.44
N VAL A 355 13.22 -15.97 -20.06
CA VAL A 355 12.10 -16.26 -20.97
C VAL A 355 11.15 -15.07 -21.04
N PRO A 356 10.40 -14.87 -22.14
CA PRO A 356 9.44 -13.78 -22.23
C PRO A 356 8.34 -13.85 -21.18
N THR A 357 7.81 -15.05 -20.92
CA THR A 357 6.79 -15.34 -19.93
C THR A 357 7.08 -16.69 -19.26
N TYR A 358 6.75 -16.83 -17.98
CA TYR A 358 7.15 -18.02 -17.21
C TYR A 358 6.32 -19.28 -17.45
N ASP A 359 5.23 -19.20 -18.20
CA ASP A 359 4.54 -20.38 -18.74
C ASP A 359 5.42 -21.18 -19.72
N MET A 360 6.42 -20.54 -20.33
CA MET A 360 7.41 -21.20 -21.20
C MET A 360 8.45 -22.04 -20.42
N GLN A 361 8.63 -21.74 -19.12
CA GLN A 361 9.51 -22.48 -18.21
C GLN A 361 8.94 -22.46 -16.79
N PRO A 362 7.88 -23.24 -16.51
CA PRO A 362 7.16 -23.17 -15.22
C PRO A 362 7.99 -23.57 -13.99
N GLU A 363 9.02 -24.38 -14.20
CA GLU A 363 9.97 -24.74 -13.15
C GLU A 363 10.77 -23.53 -12.65
N MET A 364 10.88 -22.50 -13.49
CA MET A 364 11.70 -21.32 -13.24
C MET A 364 13.08 -21.73 -12.71
N SER A 365 13.54 -21.15 -11.60
CA SER A 365 14.78 -21.56 -10.95
C SER A 365 14.57 -22.30 -9.62
N ALA A 366 13.34 -22.78 -9.36
CA ALA A 366 13.02 -23.45 -8.09
C ALA A 366 13.93 -24.66 -7.78
N PRO A 367 14.35 -25.51 -8.74
CA PRO A 367 15.28 -26.60 -8.45
C PRO A 367 16.62 -26.11 -7.90
N GLU A 368 17.21 -25.05 -8.49
CA GLU A 368 18.47 -24.48 -8.01
C GLU A 368 18.30 -23.75 -6.66
N VAL A 369 17.20 -23.00 -6.49
CA VAL A 369 16.83 -22.39 -5.21
C VAL A 369 16.70 -23.45 -4.11
N CYS A 370 16.10 -24.59 -4.42
CA CYS A 370 15.96 -25.72 -3.50
C CYS A 370 17.33 -26.35 -3.15
N GLU A 371 18.23 -26.49 -4.11
CA GLU A 371 19.60 -26.97 -3.85
C GLU A 371 20.33 -26.03 -2.89
N LYS A 372 20.27 -24.72 -3.14
CA LYS A 372 20.86 -23.71 -2.26
C LYS A 372 20.25 -23.72 -0.85
N LEU A 373 18.93 -23.92 -0.75
CA LEU A 373 18.26 -24.08 0.54
C LEU A 373 18.77 -25.30 1.29
N VAL A 374 18.85 -26.47 0.64
CA VAL A 374 19.33 -27.71 1.26
C VAL A 374 20.79 -27.58 1.67
N GLU A 375 21.65 -26.97 0.84
CA GLU A 375 23.04 -26.65 1.18
C GLU A 375 23.10 -25.75 2.43
N ALA A 376 22.29 -24.68 2.49
CA ALA A 376 22.24 -23.76 3.62
C ALA A 376 21.81 -24.46 4.92
N ILE A 377 20.76 -25.29 4.86
CA ILE A 377 20.27 -26.07 6.01
C ILE A 377 21.39 -27.01 6.54
N LYS A 378 22.03 -27.76 5.64
CA LYS A 378 23.08 -28.73 6.01
C LYS A 378 24.38 -28.10 6.47
N SER A 379 24.60 -26.83 6.16
CA SER A 379 25.84 -26.13 6.51
C SER A 379 26.00 -25.85 8.00
N ASP A 380 24.89 -25.90 8.75
CA ASP A 380 24.83 -25.52 10.18
C ASP A 380 25.34 -24.09 10.46
N LYS A 381 25.29 -23.23 9.42
CA LYS A 381 25.77 -21.85 9.48
C LYS A 381 24.71 -20.87 9.96
N TYR A 382 23.45 -21.16 9.69
CA TYR A 382 22.37 -20.19 9.88
C TYR A 382 21.40 -20.63 10.97
N ASP A 383 21.12 -19.73 11.88
CA ASP A 383 20.06 -19.89 12.88
C ASP A 383 18.68 -19.78 12.26
N VAL A 384 18.53 -18.91 11.25
CA VAL A 384 17.25 -18.66 10.55
C VAL A 384 17.47 -18.57 9.03
N ILE A 385 16.60 -19.22 8.27
CA ILE A 385 16.58 -19.14 6.80
C ILE A 385 15.21 -18.66 6.34
N ILE A 386 15.17 -17.56 5.59
CA ILE A 386 13.97 -17.04 4.89
C ILE A 386 14.12 -17.34 3.41
N ILE A 387 13.16 -18.08 2.87
CA ILE A 387 13.18 -18.50 1.47
C ILE A 387 11.83 -18.23 0.81
N ASN A 388 11.86 -17.86 -0.49
CA ASN A 388 10.70 -17.72 -1.35
C ASN A 388 10.83 -18.58 -2.60
N PHE A 389 9.78 -19.34 -2.92
CA PHE A 389 9.59 -20.00 -4.21
C PHE A 389 8.58 -19.18 -5.03
N ALA A 390 9.05 -18.62 -6.13
CA ALA A 390 8.31 -17.63 -6.95
C ALA A 390 7.22 -18.24 -7.85
N ASN A 391 7.28 -19.54 -8.11
CA ASN A 391 6.61 -20.18 -9.23
C ASN A 391 5.08 -20.04 -9.23
N PRO A 392 4.33 -20.29 -8.13
CA PRO A 392 2.87 -20.23 -8.19
C PRO A 392 2.37 -18.84 -8.58
N ASP A 393 3.03 -17.78 -8.10
CA ASP A 393 2.69 -16.40 -8.45
C ASP A 393 3.09 -16.03 -9.87
N MET A 394 4.37 -16.18 -10.20
CA MET A 394 4.90 -15.71 -11.47
C MET A 394 4.31 -16.45 -12.68
N VAL A 395 4.07 -17.75 -12.55
CA VAL A 395 3.39 -18.54 -13.60
C VAL A 395 1.89 -18.30 -13.57
N GLY A 396 1.28 -18.13 -12.40
CA GLY A 396 -0.13 -17.79 -12.24
C GLY A 396 -0.51 -16.50 -12.98
N HIS A 397 0.34 -15.49 -12.97
CA HIS A 397 0.15 -14.25 -13.71
C HIS A 397 0.03 -14.42 -15.22
N THR A 398 0.45 -15.56 -15.78
CA THR A 398 0.29 -15.85 -17.22
C THR A 398 -1.13 -16.30 -17.58
N GLY A 399 -1.92 -16.76 -16.60
CA GLY A 399 -3.24 -17.34 -16.81
C GLY A 399 -3.23 -18.70 -17.54
N VAL A 400 -2.05 -19.31 -17.73
CA VAL A 400 -1.90 -20.60 -18.39
C VAL A 400 -1.96 -21.73 -17.37
N GLU A 401 -3.14 -22.30 -17.19
CA GLU A 401 -3.44 -23.29 -16.13
C GLU A 401 -2.49 -24.49 -16.13
N ALA A 402 -2.22 -25.10 -17.30
CA ALA A 402 -1.31 -26.24 -17.41
C ALA A 402 0.12 -25.91 -16.95
N ALA A 403 0.58 -24.68 -17.20
CA ALA A 403 1.87 -24.21 -16.73
C ALA A 403 1.87 -23.95 -15.22
N ALA A 404 0.80 -23.36 -14.70
CA ALA A 404 0.64 -23.14 -13.26
C ALA A 404 0.58 -24.45 -12.46
N ILE A 405 -0.12 -25.48 -12.98
CA ILE A 405 -0.10 -26.84 -12.41
C ILE A 405 1.33 -27.35 -12.31
N LYS A 406 2.10 -27.25 -13.40
CA LYS A 406 3.51 -27.70 -13.42
C LYS A 406 4.38 -26.91 -12.45
N ALA A 407 4.14 -25.61 -12.30
CA ALA A 407 4.83 -24.76 -11.34
C ALA A 407 4.57 -25.22 -9.89
N VAL A 408 3.31 -25.48 -9.55
CA VAL A 408 2.90 -25.96 -8.23
C VAL A 408 3.50 -27.35 -7.94
N GLU A 409 3.47 -28.29 -8.89
CA GLU A 409 4.09 -29.61 -8.73
C GLU A 409 5.61 -29.51 -8.53
N THR A 410 6.28 -28.58 -9.19
CA THR A 410 7.72 -28.34 -9.03
C THR A 410 8.03 -27.85 -7.61
N VAL A 411 7.22 -26.92 -7.11
CA VAL A 411 7.38 -26.40 -5.74
C VAL A 411 7.09 -27.48 -4.70
N ASP A 412 6.05 -28.30 -4.89
CA ASP A 412 5.75 -29.44 -4.01
C ASP A 412 6.96 -30.37 -3.83
N ALA A 413 7.62 -30.73 -4.94
CA ALA A 413 8.84 -31.54 -4.91
C ALA A 413 9.99 -30.86 -4.15
N CYS A 414 10.15 -29.54 -4.28
CA CYS A 414 11.14 -28.75 -3.55
C CYS A 414 10.83 -28.69 -2.05
N VAL A 415 9.58 -28.50 -1.69
CA VAL A 415 9.12 -28.54 -0.28
C VAL A 415 9.48 -29.88 0.35
N GLY A 416 9.28 -31.00 -0.35
CA GLY A 416 9.64 -32.34 0.13
C GLY A 416 11.12 -32.44 0.51
N LYS A 417 12.01 -32.00 -0.39
CA LYS A 417 13.46 -31.99 -0.13
C LYS A 417 13.85 -31.10 1.05
N ALA A 418 13.22 -29.96 1.18
CA ALA A 418 13.44 -29.03 2.28
C ALA A 418 12.99 -29.63 3.62
N VAL A 419 11.82 -30.28 3.66
CA VAL A 419 11.31 -30.97 4.85
C VAL A 419 12.22 -32.10 5.29
N GLU A 420 12.74 -32.90 4.35
CA GLU A 420 13.73 -33.93 4.64
C GLU A 420 15.03 -33.35 5.23
N ALA A 421 15.53 -32.26 4.62
CA ALA A 421 16.76 -31.62 5.08
C ALA A 421 16.59 -31.01 6.48
N ILE A 422 15.47 -30.29 6.76
CA ILE A 422 15.26 -29.67 8.07
C ILE A 422 15.07 -30.71 9.19
N LYS A 423 14.38 -31.81 8.90
CA LYS A 423 14.24 -32.92 9.85
C LYS A 423 15.59 -33.59 10.16
N ALA A 424 16.49 -33.72 9.16
CA ALA A 424 17.79 -34.33 9.33
C ALA A 424 18.70 -33.54 10.30
N VAL A 425 18.46 -32.25 10.47
CA VAL A 425 19.20 -31.37 11.40
C VAL A 425 18.39 -31.04 12.66
N ASP A 426 17.24 -31.71 12.87
CA ASP A 426 16.29 -31.44 13.96
C ASP A 426 15.81 -29.98 14.00
N GLY A 427 15.76 -29.35 12.84
CA GLY A 427 15.24 -27.98 12.68
C GLY A 427 13.73 -27.94 12.60
N GLN A 428 13.17 -26.75 12.72
CA GLN A 428 11.73 -26.48 12.59
C GLN A 428 11.46 -25.67 11.33
N LEU A 429 10.30 -25.88 10.71
CA LEU A 429 9.92 -25.19 9.47
C LEU A 429 8.50 -24.66 9.58
N PHE A 430 8.32 -23.37 9.29
CA PHE A 430 7.03 -22.77 9.06
C PHE A 430 6.85 -22.53 7.56
N ILE A 431 5.78 -23.09 6.97
CA ILE A 431 5.42 -22.92 5.55
C ILE A 431 4.22 -22.00 5.47
N CYS A 432 4.30 -20.99 4.60
CA CYS A 432 3.20 -20.05 4.32
C CYS A 432 3.21 -19.62 2.85
N ALA A 433 2.21 -18.86 2.45
CA ALA A 433 2.25 -18.01 1.27
C ALA A 433 1.98 -16.56 1.69
N ASP A 434 2.30 -15.62 0.83
CA ASP A 434 2.17 -14.19 1.08
C ASP A 434 0.85 -13.60 0.52
N HIS A 435 0.24 -14.25 -0.45
CA HIS A 435 -1.09 -14.01 -1.04
C HIS A 435 -1.51 -15.21 -1.89
N GLY A 436 -2.73 -15.18 -2.42
CA GLY A 436 -3.21 -16.14 -3.40
C GLY A 436 -3.02 -15.65 -4.84
N ASN A 437 -2.87 -16.58 -5.77
CA ASN A 437 -2.82 -16.38 -7.22
C ASN A 437 -3.16 -17.69 -7.96
N ALA A 438 -2.32 -18.74 -7.83
CA ALA A 438 -2.43 -19.98 -8.61
C ALA A 438 -3.68 -20.80 -8.33
N GLU A 439 -4.37 -20.59 -7.24
CA GLU A 439 -5.61 -21.27 -6.87
C GLU A 439 -6.86 -20.72 -7.56
N GLN A 440 -6.69 -19.66 -8.37
CA GLN A 440 -7.78 -19.08 -9.16
C GLN A 440 -7.24 -18.42 -10.42
N LEU A 441 -7.31 -19.12 -11.55
CA LEU A 441 -6.86 -18.69 -12.88
C LEU A 441 -8.03 -18.39 -13.83
N VAL A 442 -9.25 -18.37 -13.31
CA VAL A 442 -10.46 -18.05 -14.08
C VAL A 442 -11.31 -17.03 -13.32
N ASN A 443 -11.84 -16.08 -14.05
CA ASN A 443 -12.87 -15.18 -13.51
C ASN A 443 -14.20 -15.95 -13.47
N TYR A 444 -14.73 -16.18 -12.29
CA TYR A 444 -15.93 -16.99 -12.08
C TYR A 444 -17.23 -16.36 -12.60
N GLU A 445 -17.23 -15.07 -12.89
CA GLU A 445 -18.38 -14.34 -13.45
C GLU A 445 -18.37 -14.36 -14.99
N THR A 446 -17.18 -14.15 -15.58
CA THR A 446 -17.03 -14.00 -17.03
C THR A 446 -16.53 -15.27 -17.73
N GLY A 447 -15.86 -16.16 -16.99
CA GLY A 447 -15.18 -17.35 -17.56
C GLY A 447 -13.86 -17.03 -18.26
N GLU A 448 -13.41 -15.77 -18.22
CA GLU A 448 -12.15 -15.36 -18.85
C GLU A 448 -10.95 -15.71 -17.95
N PRO A 449 -9.71 -15.78 -18.47
CA PRO A 449 -8.51 -15.95 -17.66
C PRO A 449 -8.41 -14.88 -16.58
N TRP A 450 -8.05 -15.30 -15.36
CA TRP A 450 -7.74 -14.42 -14.23
C TRP A 450 -6.24 -14.45 -13.98
N THR A 451 -5.59 -13.30 -14.08
CA THR A 451 -4.14 -13.15 -13.96
C THR A 451 -3.72 -12.26 -12.77
N ALA A 452 -4.68 -11.82 -11.99
CA ALA A 452 -4.44 -11.02 -10.79
C ALA A 452 -4.35 -11.91 -9.54
N HIS A 453 -3.91 -11.32 -8.44
CA HIS A 453 -3.97 -11.98 -7.14
C HIS A 453 -5.41 -12.22 -6.68
N THR A 454 -5.57 -12.90 -5.56
CA THR A 454 -6.87 -13.20 -4.97
C THR A 454 -6.97 -12.73 -3.53
N THR A 455 -8.16 -12.75 -2.98
CA THR A 455 -8.41 -12.54 -1.55
C THR A 455 -8.52 -13.85 -0.78
N ASN A 456 -8.25 -14.99 -1.42
CA ASN A 456 -8.30 -16.29 -0.79
C ASN A 456 -7.27 -16.43 0.34
N PRO A 457 -7.56 -17.26 1.36
CA PRO A 457 -6.61 -17.53 2.43
C PRO A 457 -5.39 -18.31 1.92
N VAL A 458 -4.34 -18.32 2.72
CA VAL A 458 -3.08 -19.01 2.43
C VAL A 458 -2.80 -20.11 3.47
N PRO A 459 -1.98 -21.12 3.14
CA PRO A 459 -1.62 -22.16 4.11
C PRO A 459 -0.67 -21.65 5.17
N PHE A 460 -0.89 -22.03 6.43
CA PHE A 460 0.06 -21.92 7.54
C PHE A 460 0.30 -23.32 8.10
N ILE A 461 1.53 -23.84 7.94
CA ILE A 461 1.87 -25.20 8.33
C ILE A 461 3.13 -25.17 9.21
N LEU A 462 3.08 -25.82 10.36
CA LEU A 462 4.21 -25.93 11.28
C LEU A 462 4.77 -27.35 11.28
N VAL A 463 5.99 -27.51 10.76
CA VAL A 463 6.64 -28.82 10.60
C VAL A 463 7.75 -29.00 11.62
N ASN A 464 7.80 -30.20 12.19
CA ASN A 464 8.86 -30.66 13.13
C ASN A 464 9.01 -29.84 14.41
N ALA A 465 7.91 -29.17 14.86
CA ALA A 465 7.87 -28.52 16.16
C ALA A 465 7.49 -29.50 17.27
N ASP A 466 7.60 -29.07 18.55
CA ASP A 466 7.16 -29.85 19.70
C ASP A 466 5.70 -30.27 19.51
N PRO A 467 5.38 -31.57 19.61
CA PRO A 467 4.02 -32.09 19.42
C PRO A 467 2.94 -31.52 20.34
N LYS A 468 3.34 -30.86 21.44
CA LYS A 468 2.40 -30.15 22.31
C LYS A 468 1.74 -28.94 21.64
N TYR A 469 2.34 -28.39 20.59
CA TYR A 469 1.81 -27.23 19.90
C TYR A 469 0.85 -27.59 18.77
N THR A 470 -0.15 -26.75 18.61
CA THR A 470 -0.96 -26.61 17.40
C THR A 470 -1.01 -25.11 17.00
N LEU A 471 -1.69 -24.80 15.91
CA LEU A 471 -1.86 -23.41 15.45
C LEU A 471 -3.28 -22.93 15.72
N ARG A 472 -3.44 -21.66 16.14
CA ARG A 472 -4.74 -21.00 16.25
C ARG A 472 -5.26 -20.56 14.88
N GLU A 473 -6.56 -20.61 14.72
CA GLU A 473 -7.28 -20.08 13.55
C GLU A 473 -7.24 -18.54 13.49
N ASN A 474 -7.64 -18.01 12.34
CA ASN A 474 -7.80 -16.58 12.10
C ASN A 474 -6.52 -15.73 12.24
N GLY A 475 -5.35 -16.34 12.06
CA GLY A 475 -4.10 -15.64 12.02
C GLY A 475 -3.88 -14.89 10.70
N CYS A 476 -2.90 -14.00 10.70
CA CYS A 476 -2.46 -13.25 9.52
C CYS A 476 -0.93 -13.29 9.36
N LEU A 477 -0.43 -12.72 8.27
CA LEU A 477 1.00 -12.74 7.95
C LEU A 477 1.87 -12.08 9.04
N ALA A 478 1.35 -11.07 9.73
CA ALA A 478 2.03 -10.39 10.84
C ALA A 478 2.30 -11.29 12.05
N ASP A 479 1.59 -12.41 12.17
CA ASP A 479 1.68 -13.35 13.30
C ASP A 479 2.80 -14.39 13.12
N ILE A 480 3.34 -14.53 11.91
CA ILE A 480 4.33 -15.57 11.58
C ILE A 480 5.63 -15.36 12.36
N VAL A 481 6.22 -14.17 12.29
CA VAL A 481 7.48 -13.89 12.99
C VAL A 481 7.34 -13.94 14.52
N PRO A 482 6.31 -13.39 15.15
CA PRO A 482 6.00 -13.67 16.56
C PRO A 482 5.96 -15.16 16.92
N THR A 483 5.40 -16.00 16.02
CA THR A 483 5.38 -17.45 16.17
C THR A 483 6.80 -18.04 16.13
N LEU A 484 7.63 -17.60 15.18
CA LEU A 484 9.02 -18.07 15.07
C LEU A 484 9.84 -17.66 16.31
N ILE A 485 9.68 -16.43 16.79
CA ILE A 485 10.38 -15.94 18.00
C ILE A 485 10.00 -16.79 19.22
N GLN A 486 8.73 -17.13 19.39
CA GLN A 486 8.30 -18.03 20.47
C GLN A 486 8.87 -19.46 20.32
N LEU A 487 8.92 -20.01 19.10
CA LEU A 487 9.55 -21.30 18.82
C LEU A 487 11.04 -21.31 19.15
N MET A 488 11.71 -20.17 18.97
CA MET A 488 13.13 -19.99 19.33
C MET A 488 13.33 -19.78 20.85
N GLY A 489 12.26 -19.70 21.64
CA GLY A 489 12.32 -19.46 23.07
C GLY A 489 12.78 -18.05 23.45
N MET A 490 12.57 -17.07 22.55
CA MET A 490 13.00 -15.68 22.70
C MET A 490 11.82 -14.77 23.07
N GLU A 491 12.11 -13.59 23.62
CA GLU A 491 11.10 -12.60 23.99
C GLU A 491 10.72 -11.73 22.78
N GLN A 492 9.42 -11.61 22.49
CA GLN A 492 8.93 -10.79 21.40
C GLN A 492 9.16 -9.29 21.69
N PRO A 493 9.77 -8.52 20.75
CA PRO A 493 9.94 -7.09 20.94
C PRO A 493 8.57 -6.38 20.90
N LYS A 494 8.43 -5.32 21.68
CA LYS A 494 7.17 -4.56 21.82
C LYS A 494 6.65 -3.92 20.53
N GLU A 495 7.54 -3.66 19.59
CA GLU A 495 7.21 -3.12 18.26
C GLU A 495 6.49 -4.14 17.38
N MET A 496 6.68 -5.44 17.62
CA MET A 496 5.92 -6.49 16.95
C MET A 496 4.60 -6.68 17.66
N THR A 497 3.51 -6.27 17.03
CA THR A 497 2.15 -6.35 17.57
C THR A 497 1.37 -7.57 17.09
N GLY A 498 1.97 -8.37 16.20
CA GLY A 498 1.42 -9.68 15.82
C GLY A 498 1.37 -10.61 17.02
N GLU A 499 0.46 -11.56 17.00
CA GLU A 499 0.27 -12.53 18.08
C GLU A 499 0.72 -13.91 17.62
N SER A 500 1.52 -14.61 18.42
CA SER A 500 1.94 -15.96 18.09
C SER A 500 0.74 -16.87 17.77
N LEU A 501 0.91 -17.70 16.76
CA LEU A 501 -0.07 -18.70 16.33
C LEU A 501 -0.05 -19.97 17.19
N LEU A 502 0.98 -20.13 18.05
CA LEU A 502 1.15 -21.34 18.85
C LEU A 502 0.10 -21.45 19.96
N VAL A 503 -0.55 -22.61 20.05
CA VAL A 503 -1.46 -22.99 21.12
C VAL A 503 -1.00 -24.33 21.67
N GLU A 504 -0.92 -24.47 22.98
CA GLU A 504 -0.70 -25.78 23.62
C GLU A 504 -2.01 -26.59 23.58
N LYS A 505 -1.87 -27.88 23.18
CA LYS A 505 -2.98 -28.84 23.10
C LYS A 505 -3.51 -29.22 24.48
#